data_7990386de5e56fc41c42c175e9d2c661
#
_entry.id   7990386de5e56fc41c42c175e9d2c661
#
_cell.length_a   1.000
_cell.length_b   1.000
_cell.length_c   1.000
_cell.angle_alpha   90.00
_cell.angle_beta   90.00
_cell.angle_gamma   90.00
#
_symmetry.space_group_name_H-M   'P 1'
#
loop_
_entity.id
_entity.type
_entity.pdbx_description
1 polymer ?
#
loop_
_entity_poly.entity_id
_entity_poly.type
_entity_poly.pdbx_seq_one_letter_code
_entity_poly.pdbx_strand_id
1 'polypeptide(L)'
;MLMPDVNILVYAHRKEEECHEAYAKWLKTLIDGAEPFALSVLVAVGFVRIVTNRRIYEDPTPLPLALAFIEQMTTHPRCRTAVPSETHLGETIRLCRAASATGKLVADAQHAALAISDGCTWVTRDGDFSRFEQHGLRWQHLVLE
;
A
#
# COMPACT_ATOMS: atom_id res chain seq x y z
N MET A 1 3.60 9.06 -9.92
CA MET A 1 3.49 7.58 -9.91
C MET A 1 2.67 7.19 -8.69
N LEU A 2 1.63 6.37 -8.88
CA LEU A 2 0.77 5.93 -7.79
C LEU A 2 1.38 4.73 -7.06
N MET A 3 1.25 4.72 -5.74
CA MET A 3 1.72 3.65 -4.86
C MET A 3 0.55 3.22 -3.96
N PRO A 4 -0.08 2.07 -4.25
CA PRO A 4 -1.22 1.62 -3.45
C PRO A 4 -0.82 1.09 -2.08
N ASP A 5 -1.68 1.37 -1.09
CA ASP A 5 -1.59 0.84 0.26
C ASP A 5 -2.04 -0.64 0.30
N VAL A 6 -1.67 -1.32 1.37
CA VAL A 6 -2.09 -2.71 1.65
C VAL A 6 -3.60 -2.87 1.54
N ASN A 7 -4.39 -1.97 2.12
CA ASN A 7 -5.85 -2.08 2.11
C ASN A 7 -6.42 -2.07 0.68
N ILE A 8 -5.84 -1.31 -0.24
CA ILE A 8 -6.26 -1.30 -1.64
C ILE A 8 -6.06 -2.69 -2.28
N LEU A 9 -4.89 -3.30 -2.04
CA LEU A 9 -4.58 -4.62 -2.59
C LEU A 9 -5.45 -5.71 -1.98
N VAL A 10 -5.68 -5.66 -0.66
CA VAL A 10 -6.53 -6.63 0.05
C VAL A 10 -7.95 -6.59 -0.51
N TYR A 11 -8.53 -5.40 -0.65
CA TYR A 11 -9.88 -5.24 -1.19
C TYR A 11 -9.97 -5.65 -2.66
N ALA A 12 -8.92 -5.40 -3.44
CA ALA A 12 -8.87 -5.83 -4.83
C ALA A 12 -8.73 -7.35 -4.98
N HIS A 13 -8.24 -8.05 -3.95
CA HIS A 13 -7.98 -9.49 -3.99
C HIS A 13 -9.08 -10.33 -3.34
N ARG A 14 -9.55 -9.94 -2.16
CA ARG A 14 -10.52 -10.71 -1.37
C ARG A 14 -11.95 -10.41 -1.79
N LYS A 15 -12.63 -11.43 -2.34
CA LYS A 15 -13.98 -11.28 -2.91
C LYS A 15 -15.06 -10.94 -1.89
N GLU A 16 -14.87 -11.33 -0.63
CA GLU A 16 -15.79 -11.03 0.44
C GLU A 16 -15.66 -9.62 1.00
N GLU A 17 -14.60 -8.89 0.63
CA GLU A 17 -14.44 -7.52 1.08
C GLU A 17 -15.43 -6.58 0.41
N GLU A 18 -15.86 -5.57 1.18
CA GLU A 18 -16.79 -4.56 0.71
C GLU A 18 -16.20 -3.84 -0.51
N CYS A 19 -17.03 -3.65 -1.53
CA CYS A 19 -16.63 -2.98 -2.78
C CYS A 19 -15.46 -3.64 -3.52
N HIS A 20 -15.28 -4.95 -3.32
CA HIS A 20 -14.21 -5.70 -3.97
C HIS A 20 -14.13 -5.43 -5.49
N GLU A 21 -15.25 -5.49 -6.19
CA GLU A 21 -15.27 -5.32 -7.65
C GLU A 21 -14.74 -3.95 -8.08
N ALA A 22 -15.08 -2.91 -7.33
CA ALA A 22 -14.62 -1.55 -7.63
C ALA A 22 -13.10 -1.43 -7.45
N TYR A 23 -12.56 -1.99 -6.37
CA TYR A 23 -11.10 -1.98 -6.13
C TYR A 23 -10.35 -2.88 -7.10
N ALA A 24 -10.89 -4.04 -7.43
CA ALA A 24 -10.30 -4.92 -8.44
C ALA A 24 -10.22 -4.25 -9.80
N LYS A 25 -11.28 -3.54 -10.20
CA LYS A 25 -11.31 -2.77 -11.44
C LYS A 25 -10.29 -1.62 -11.40
N TRP A 26 -10.22 -0.90 -10.29
CA TRP A 26 -9.26 0.19 -10.13
C TRP A 26 -7.82 -0.32 -10.28
N LEU A 27 -7.48 -1.41 -9.58
CA LEU A 27 -6.15 -2.01 -9.63
C LEU A 27 -5.81 -2.50 -11.04
N LYS A 28 -6.76 -3.16 -11.70
CA LYS A 28 -6.58 -3.59 -13.10
C LYS A 28 -6.32 -2.41 -14.02
N THR A 29 -7.05 -1.32 -13.87
CA THR A 29 -6.84 -0.10 -14.64
C THR A 29 -5.46 0.50 -14.41
N LEU A 30 -4.97 0.46 -13.17
CA LEU A 30 -3.63 0.92 -12.84
C LEU A 30 -2.55 0.08 -13.53
N ILE A 31 -2.67 -1.24 -13.44
CA ILE A 31 -1.70 -2.19 -14.00
C ILE A 31 -1.69 -2.16 -15.53
N ASP A 32 -2.87 -2.17 -16.14
CA ASP A 32 -3.02 -2.20 -17.61
C ASP A 32 -2.79 -0.84 -18.25
N GLY A 33 -2.75 0.23 -17.49
CA GLY A 33 -2.57 1.59 -18.00
C GLY A 33 -1.18 1.85 -18.57
N ALA A 34 -1.02 3.05 -19.17
CA ALA A 34 0.24 3.45 -19.80
C ALA A 34 1.28 3.98 -18.80
N GLU A 35 0.83 4.41 -17.62
CA GLU A 35 1.70 5.03 -16.63
C GLU A 35 2.39 4.00 -15.74
N PRO A 36 3.64 4.24 -15.34
CA PRO A 36 4.29 3.40 -14.34
C PRO A 36 3.60 3.55 -12.98
N PHE A 37 3.66 2.49 -12.19
CA PHE A 37 3.16 2.47 -10.82
C PHE A 37 4.22 1.86 -9.89
N ALA A 38 4.08 2.14 -8.60
CA ALA A 38 5.03 1.64 -7.59
C ALA A 38 4.35 0.61 -6.68
N LEU A 39 5.10 -0.43 -6.33
CA LEU A 39 4.74 -1.35 -5.28
C LEU A 39 5.80 -1.31 -4.19
N SER A 40 5.39 -0.89 -2.99
CA SER A 40 6.27 -0.90 -1.82
C SER A 40 6.53 -2.34 -1.36
N VAL A 41 7.78 -2.68 -1.04
CA VAL A 41 8.10 -3.98 -0.44
C VAL A 41 7.42 -4.16 0.91
N LEU A 42 7.20 -3.07 1.66
CA LEU A 42 6.48 -3.11 2.93
C LEU A 42 5.01 -3.49 2.71
N VAL A 43 4.40 -2.95 1.67
CA VAL A 43 3.03 -3.26 1.27
C VAL A 43 2.92 -4.71 0.78
N ALA A 44 3.85 -5.14 -0.06
CA ALA A 44 3.85 -6.50 -0.60
C ALA A 44 3.87 -7.56 0.50
N VAL A 45 4.78 -7.41 1.45
CA VAL A 45 4.89 -8.33 2.60
C VAL A 45 3.66 -8.22 3.50
N GLY A 46 3.19 -7.00 3.76
CA GLY A 46 1.98 -6.77 4.55
C GLY A 46 0.73 -7.41 3.93
N PHE A 47 0.59 -7.33 2.63
CA PHE A 47 -0.50 -7.99 1.89
C PHE A 47 -0.48 -9.50 2.11
N VAL A 48 0.67 -10.14 1.88
CA VAL A 48 0.79 -11.61 2.05
C VAL A 48 0.45 -12.00 3.49
N ARG A 49 0.97 -11.27 4.48
CA ARG A 49 0.71 -11.51 5.89
C ARG A 49 -0.78 -11.43 6.23
N ILE A 50 -1.49 -10.45 5.70
CA ILE A 50 -2.92 -10.23 5.99
C ILE A 50 -3.78 -11.31 5.35
N VAL A 51 -3.63 -11.53 4.03
CA VAL A 51 -4.54 -12.43 3.31
C VAL A 51 -4.35 -13.91 3.64
N THR A 52 -3.19 -14.28 4.18
CA THR A 52 -2.91 -15.65 4.63
C THR A 52 -3.21 -15.87 6.11
N ASN A 53 -3.69 -14.86 6.84
CA ASN A 53 -3.85 -14.93 8.28
C ASN A 53 -5.20 -15.52 8.68
N ARG A 54 -5.19 -16.69 9.33
CA ARG A 54 -6.39 -17.38 9.82
C ARG A 54 -7.16 -16.61 10.89
N ARG A 55 -6.51 -15.69 11.57
CA ARG A 55 -7.16 -14.85 12.59
C ARG A 55 -7.97 -13.73 11.96
N ILE A 56 -7.68 -13.37 10.70
CA ILE A 56 -8.40 -12.33 9.97
C ILE A 56 -9.49 -12.96 9.09
N TYR A 57 -9.15 -14.04 8.38
CA TYR A 57 -10.05 -14.69 7.44
C TYR A 57 -10.30 -16.14 7.87
N GLU A 58 -11.57 -16.55 7.89
CA GLU A 58 -11.96 -17.93 8.13
C GLU A 58 -11.41 -18.86 7.06
N ASP A 59 -11.41 -18.40 5.81
CA ASP A 59 -10.83 -19.10 4.66
C ASP A 59 -9.72 -18.23 4.05
N PRO A 60 -8.51 -18.26 4.63
CA PRO A 60 -7.43 -17.41 4.16
C PRO A 60 -6.92 -17.82 2.79
N THR A 61 -6.32 -16.88 2.09
CA THR A 61 -5.68 -17.15 0.79
C THR A 61 -4.50 -18.11 0.99
N PRO A 62 -4.44 -19.22 0.24
CA PRO A 62 -3.26 -20.07 0.26
C PRO A 62 -2.00 -19.31 -0.11
N LEU A 63 -0.90 -19.58 0.58
CA LEU A 63 0.36 -18.85 0.38
C LEU A 63 0.80 -18.76 -1.09
N PRO A 64 0.76 -19.86 -1.88
CA PRO A 64 1.16 -19.77 -3.28
C PRO A 64 0.36 -18.77 -4.10
N LEU A 65 -0.95 -18.63 -3.80
CA LEU A 65 -1.82 -17.68 -4.51
C LEU A 65 -1.53 -16.23 -4.08
N ALA A 66 -1.28 -16.01 -2.79
CA ALA A 66 -0.90 -14.68 -2.29
C ALA A 66 0.42 -14.21 -2.91
N LEU A 67 1.41 -15.10 -2.98
CA LEU A 67 2.69 -14.81 -3.59
C LEU A 67 2.55 -14.56 -5.10
N ALA A 68 1.75 -15.36 -5.80
CA ALA A 68 1.50 -15.17 -7.22
C ALA A 68 0.86 -13.81 -7.53
N PHE A 69 -0.05 -13.35 -6.68
CA PHE A 69 -0.66 -12.02 -6.82
C PHE A 69 0.40 -10.91 -6.80
N ILE A 70 1.32 -10.96 -5.85
CA ILE A 70 2.41 -9.99 -5.74
C ILE A 70 3.38 -10.13 -6.93
N GLU A 71 3.74 -11.34 -7.31
CA GLU A 71 4.66 -11.58 -8.43
C GLU A 71 4.11 -11.05 -9.76
N GLN A 72 2.81 -11.18 -10.00
CA GLN A 72 2.16 -10.61 -11.19
C GLN A 72 2.33 -9.10 -11.25
N MET A 73 2.28 -8.42 -10.11
CA MET A 73 2.51 -6.98 -10.07
C MET A 73 3.98 -6.64 -10.28
N THR A 74 4.88 -7.30 -9.54
CA THR A 74 6.31 -6.95 -9.55
C THR A 74 7.01 -7.28 -10.87
N THR A 75 6.53 -8.27 -11.59
CA THR A 75 7.08 -8.64 -12.91
C THR A 75 6.53 -7.79 -14.06
N HIS A 76 5.54 -6.96 -13.79
CA HIS A 76 4.98 -6.08 -14.82
C HIS A 76 6.02 -5.03 -15.25
N PRO A 77 6.21 -4.80 -16.58
CA PRO A 77 7.25 -3.89 -17.07
C PRO A 77 7.19 -2.46 -16.53
N ARG A 78 6.00 -1.99 -16.16
CA ARG A 78 5.80 -0.63 -15.63
C ARG A 78 5.79 -0.56 -14.11
N CYS A 79 5.93 -1.70 -13.43
CA CYS A 79 6.01 -1.73 -11.98
C CYS A 79 7.41 -1.34 -11.51
N ARG A 80 7.47 -0.39 -10.59
CA ARG A 80 8.69 -0.06 -9.87
C ARG A 80 8.55 -0.53 -8.42
N THR A 81 9.46 -1.40 -8.00
CA THR A 81 9.50 -1.86 -6.62
C THR A 81 10.16 -0.80 -5.77
N ALA A 82 9.42 -0.27 -4.79
CA ALA A 82 9.94 0.73 -3.86
C ALA A 82 10.55 0.05 -2.64
N VAL A 83 11.83 0.31 -2.39
CA VAL A 83 12.62 -0.31 -1.32
C VAL A 83 13.13 0.79 -0.38
N PRO A 84 12.99 0.62 0.95
CA PRO A 84 13.55 1.57 1.90
C PRO A 84 15.05 1.74 1.71
N SER A 85 15.50 3.00 1.65
CA SER A 85 16.90 3.34 1.57
C SER A 85 17.50 3.48 2.98
N GLU A 86 18.80 3.80 3.05
CA GLU A 86 19.50 4.05 4.32
C GLU A 86 18.89 5.21 5.11
N THR A 87 18.23 6.16 4.44
CA THR A 87 17.61 7.32 5.07
C THR A 87 16.20 7.07 5.59
N HIS A 88 15.64 5.90 5.30
CA HIS A 88 14.23 5.61 5.58
C HIS A 88 13.88 5.69 7.07
N LEU A 89 14.73 5.16 7.94
CA LEU A 89 14.49 5.23 9.39
C LEU A 89 14.46 6.69 9.87
N GLY A 90 15.41 7.49 9.43
CA GLY A 90 15.47 8.92 9.78
C GLY A 90 14.21 9.69 9.33
N GLU A 91 13.74 9.42 8.11
CA GLU A 91 12.51 10.01 7.60
C GLU A 91 11.27 9.54 8.37
N THR A 92 11.21 8.27 8.72
CA THR A 92 10.12 7.73 9.54
C THR A 92 10.10 8.40 10.93
N ILE A 93 11.26 8.55 11.56
CA ILE A 93 11.39 9.24 12.85
C ILE A 93 10.93 10.69 12.72
N ARG A 94 11.33 11.38 11.65
CA ARG A 94 10.93 12.77 11.38
C ARG A 94 9.41 12.88 11.33
N LEU A 95 8.74 12.00 10.58
CA LEU A 95 7.29 12.01 10.45
C LEU A 95 6.59 11.66 11.75
N CYS A 96 7.09 10.67 12.49
CA CYS A 96 6.54 10.32 13.80
C CYS A 96 6.57 11.50 14.76
N ARG A 97 7.69 12.19 14.80
CA ARG A 97 7.86 13.36 15.67
C ARG A 97 6.93 14.49 15.24
N ALA A 98 6.87 14.78 13.94
CA ALA A 98 6.03 15.87 13.40
C ALA A 98 4.54 15.63 13.62
N ALA A 99 4.06 14.41 13.51
CA ALA A 99 2.66 14.05 13.68
C ALA A 99 2.32 13.57 15.09
N SER A 100 3.29 13.54 16.02
CA SER A 100 3.15 12.95 17.36
C SER A 100 2.57 11.53 17.29
N ALA A 101 3.13 10.72 16.39
CA ALA A 101 2.61 9.40 16.08
C ALA A 101 2.82 8.40 17.22
N THR A 102 1.78 7.63 17.51
CA THR A 102 1.82 6.49 18.43
C THR A 102 1.02 5.33 17.84
N GLY A 103 1.35 4.11 18.25
CA GLY A 103 0.63 2.91 17.83
C GLY A 103 0.61 2.73 16.30
N LYS A 104 -0.58 2.53 15.75
CA LYS A 104 -0.77 2.30 14.31
C LYS A 104 -0.19 3.42 13.45
N LEU A 105 -0.27 4.66 13.91
CA LEU A 105 0.23 5.80 13.13
C LEU A 105 1.75 5.74 12.91
N VAL A 106 2.50 5.06 13.78
CA VAL A 106 3.93 4.79 13.58
C VAL A 106 4.15 3.92 12.35
N ALA A 107 3.34 2.87 12.19
CA ALA A 107 3.39 2.04 10.98
C ALA A 107 3.01 2.82 9.73
N ASP A 108 2.01 3.70 9.83
CA ASP A 108 1.61 4.57 8.73
C ASP A 108 2.74 5.54 8.35
N ALA A 109 3.49 6.03 9.32
CA ALA A 109 4.62 6.92 9.07
C ALA A 109 5.71 6.27 8.21
N GLN A 110 5.98 4.96 8.37
CA GLN A 110 6.98 4.28 7.54
C GLN A 110 6.53 4.17 6.08
N HIS A 111 5.24 3.96 5.85
CA HIS A 111 4.69 3.95 4.48
C HIS A 111 4.74 5.35 3.86
N ALA A 112 4.35 6.36 4.62
CA ALA A 112 4.43 7.75 4.17
C ALA A 112 5.87 8.16 3.85
N ALA A 113 6.82 7.79 4.68
CA ALA A 113 8.24 8.08 4.47
C ALA A 113 8.75 7.49 3.15
N LEU A 114 8.38 6.25 2.84
CA LEU A 114 8.79 5.62 1.59
C LEU A 114 8.16 6.30 0.37
N ALA A 115 6.87 6.62 0.44
CA ALA A 115 6.19 7.32 -0.64
C ALA A 115 6.80 8.70 -0.90
N ILE A 116 7.14 9.46 0.16
CA ILE A 116 7.80 10.75 0.04
C ILE A 116 9.18 10.60 -0.62
N SER A 117 10.00 9.67 -0.12
CA SER A 117 11.35 9.44 -0.64
C SER A 117 11.36 9.09 -2.13
N ASP A 118 10.39 8.30 -2.57
CA ASP A 118 10.30 7.84 -3.95
C ASP A 118 9.50 8.80 -4.84
N GLY A 119 9.00 9.91 -4.29
CA GLY A 119 8.23 10.89 -5.06
C GLY A 119 6.89 10.36 -5.55
N CYS A 120 6.31 9.39 -4.86
CA CYS A 120 5.06 8.74 -5.24
C CYS A 120 3.85 9.38 -4.56
N THR A 121 2.68 9.21 -5.18
CA THR A 121 1.40 9.51 -4.55
C THR A 121 0.86 8.26 -3.86
N TRP A 122 0.74 8.31 -2.55
CA TRP A 122 0.20 7.22 -1.74
C TRP A 122 -1.31 7.12 -1.93
N VAL A 123 -1.82 5.94 -2.28
CA VAL A 123 -3.24 5.71 -2.50
C VAL A 123 -3.77 4.76 -1.42
N THR A 124 -4.71 5.23 -0.61
CA THR A 124 -5.17 4.51 0.57
C THR A 124 -6.65 4.72 0.83
N ARG A 125 -7.28 3.75 1.51
CA ARG A 125 -8.62 3.90 2.08
C ARG A 125 -8.62 4.59 3.43
N ASP A 126 -7.44 4.75 4.05
CA ASP A 126 -7.30 5.24 5.42
C ASP A 126 -7.11 6.75 5.45
N GLY A 127 -8.09 7.47 5.97
CA GLY A 127 -8.06 8.92 6.09
C GLY A 127 -7.00 9.45 7.06
N ASP A 128 -6.44 8.61 7.94
CA ASP A 128 -5.44 9.04 8.91
C ASP A 128 -4.13 9.51 8.27
N PHE A 129 -3.88 9.12 7.02
CA PHE A 129 -2.72 9.62 6.27
C PHE A 129 -2.76 11.13 6.00
N SER A 130 -3.92 11.77 6.16
CA SER A 130 -4.02 13.24 6.12
C SER A 130 -3.05 13.94 7.09
N ARG A 131 -2.67 13.25 8.17
CA ARG A 131 -1.76 13.77 9.19
C ARG A 131 -0.33 13.99 8.67
N PHE A 132 0.02 13.39 7.54
CA PHE A 132 1.33 13.55 6.93
C PHE A 132 1.35 14.50 5.74
N GLU A 133 0.18 14.98 5.31
CA GLU A 133 0.06 15.87 4.13
C GLU A 133 0.90 17.11 4.26
N GLN A 134 0.79 17.82 5.38
CA GLN A 134 1.58 19.03 5.64
C GLN A 134 3.08 18.77 5.82
N HIS A 135 3.48 17.50 5.94
CA HIS A 135 4.87 17.07 6.12
C HIS A 135 5.48 16.47 4.85
N GLY A 136 4.81 16.64 3.70
CA GLY A 136 5.33 16.30 2.40
C GLY A 136 4.68 15.12 1.70
N LEU A 137 3.72 14.44 2.31
CA LEU A 137 3.04 13.33 1.67
C LEU A 137 2.03 13.83 0.63
N ARG A 138 2.23 13.38 -0.62
CA ARG A 138 1.17 13.44 -1.63
C ARG A 138 0.35 12.17 -1.51
N TRP A 139 -0.96 12.31 -1.38
CA TRP A 139 -1.80 11.14 -1.17
C TRP A 139 -3.19 11.31 -1.78
N GLN A 140 -3.83 10.20 -2.01
CA GLN A 140 -5.19 10.12 -2.51
C GLN A 140 -6.00 9.23 -1.58
N HIS A 141 -7.07 9.79 -1.00
CA HIS A 141 -8.02 9.02 -0.20
C HIS A 141 -8.99 8.32 -1.17
N LEU A 142 -8.79 7.04 -1.40
CA LEU A 142 -9.57 6.27 -2.38
C LEU A 142 -10.63 5.45 -1.66
N VAL A 143 -11.83 6.00 -1.57
CA VAL A 143 -13.01 5.31 -1.03
C VAL A 143 -13.96 5.04 -2.19
N LEU A 144 -14.04 3.79 -2.63
CA LEU A 144 -14.88 3.34 -3.74
C LEU A 144 -16.16 2.68 -3.21
N GLU A 145 -17.24 2.88 -3.93
CA GLU A 145 -18.57 2.32 -3.61
C GLU A 145 -19.03 1.32 -4.68
#